data_a58d0e13dfe2aa610c7344a73c85d94e
#
_entry.id   a58d0e13dfe2aa610c7344a73c85d94e
#
_cell.length_a   1.000
_cell.length_b   1.000
_cell.length_c   1.000
_cell.angle_alpha   90.00
_cell.angle_beta   90.00
_cell.angle_gamma   90.00
#
_symmetry.space_group_name_H-M   'P 1'
#
loop_
_entity.id
_entity.type
_entity.pdbx_description
1 polymer ?
#
loop_
_entity_poly.entity_id
_entity_poly.type
_entity_poly.pdbx_seq_one_letter_code
_entity_poly.pdbx_strand_id
1 'polypeptide(L)'
;MLISLRNVEKSYPHGVGRTYVLRRVNCDIKEGEFVSIMGPSGAGKSTLLHILGMHDSAWSGEYYFMDQPVHRLSPKQRSELHKKHIGFVFQSYHLLDNLTVYENLEIPLSYRNVSRKDRQSMVGDILDRFQIVGKKDLYPNQLSGGQQQLVGVARAVIANPQVILADEPTGNLHTAQGKEIMELFRSLNESGATIVQVTHSEVNASYGTRIIQLRDGWVVEEEPSNQRSLSNV
;
A
#
# COMPACT_ATOMS: atom_id res chain seq x y z
N MET A 1 -18.71 -2.19 -0.25
CA MET A 1 -17.58 -1.48 0.38
C MET A 1 -16.36 -2.37 0.28
N LEU A 2 -15.15 -1.84 -0.09
CA LEU A 2 -13.96 -2.69 -0.16
C LEU A 2 -13.36 -2.92 1.24
N ILE A 3 -13.17 -1.82 2.00
CA ILE A 3 -12.64 -1.83 3.36
C ILE A 3 -13.57 -1.06 4.28
N SER A 4 -13.83 -1.59 5.48
CA SER A 4 -14.59 -0.92 6.52
C SER A 4 -13.98 -1.19 7.89
N LEU A 5 -13.58 -0.13 8.60
CA LEU A 5 -13.07 -0.17 9.96
C LEU A 5 -14.09 0.44 10.93
N ARG A 6 -14.31 -0.20 12.06
CA ARG A 6 -15.19 0.29 13.13
C ARG A 6 -14.49 0.19 14.48
N ASN A 7 -14.27 1.35 15.09
CA ASN A 7 -13.64 1.50 16.41
C ASN A 7 -12.31 0.73 16.53
N VAL A 8 -11.47 0.76 15.49
CA VAL A 8 -10.19 0.04 15.51
C VAL A 8 -9.22 0.77 16.43
N GLU A 9 -8.68 0.03 17.40
CA GLU A 9 -7.68 0.53 18.36
C GLU A 9 -6.43 -0.34 18.32
N LYS A 10 -5.27 0.31 18.44
CA LYS A 10 -3.98 -0.36 18.59
C LYS A 10 -3.18 0.28 19.71
N SER A 11 -2.69 -0.53 20.64
CA SER A 11 -1.83 -0.08 21.71
C SER A 11 -0.68 -1.06 21.96
N TYR A 12 0.42 -0.54 22.48
CA TYR A 12 1.58 -1.31 22.92
C TYR A 12 1.76 -1.19 24.44
N PRO A 13 2.22 -2.23 25.14
CA PRO A 13 2.61 -2.13 26.54
C PRO A 13 3.71 -1.08 26.71
N HIS A 14 3.59 -0.20 27.72
CA HIS A 14 4.61 0.78 28.07
C HIS A 14 4.67 0.92 29.61
N GLY A 15 5.69 0.35 30.23
CA GLY A 15 5.81 0.30 31.70
C GLY A 15 4.58 -0.39 32.32
N VAL A 16 3.96 0.26 33.29
CA VAL A 16 2.71 -0.20 33.97
C VAL A 16 1.45 0.13 33.15
N GLY A 17 1.56 0.85 32.01
CA GLY A 17 0.44 1.34 31.22
C GLY A 17 0.46 0.83 29.76
N ARG A 18 -0.31 1.52 28.92
CA ARG A 18 -0.37 1.26 27.48
C ARG A 18 -0.27 2.57 26.71
N THR A 19 0.52 2.58 25.64
CA THR A 19 0.56 3.67 24.68
C THR A 19 -0.36 3.33 23.52
N TYR A 20 -1.39 4.14 23.29
CA TYR A 20 -2.30 3.99 22.18
C TYR A 20 -1.71 4.65 20.93
N VAL A 21 -1.57 3.87 19.86
CA VAL A 21 -1.10 4.33 18.54
C VAL A 21 -2.26 4.60 17.61
N LEU A 22 -3.35 3.83 17.72
CA LEU A 22 -4.62 4.09 17.04
C LEU A 22 -5.74 4.09 18.06
N ARG A 23 -6.70 4.99 17.88
CA ARG A 23 -7.78 5.26 18.84
C ARG A 23 -9.11 5.34 18.12
N ARG A 24 -9.93 4.30 18.24
CA ARG A 24 -11.30 4.21 17.69
C ARG A 24 -11.40 4.68 16.24
N VAL A 25 -10.46 4.23 15.41
CA VAL A 25 -10.43 4.57 14.00
C VAL A 25 -11.67 3.99 13.33
N ASN A 26 -12.44 4.87 12.67
CA ASN A 26 -13.52 4.51 11.78
C ASN A 26 -13.15 5.02 10.38
N CYS A 27 -13.23 4.17 9.37
CA CYS A 27 -12.85 4.53 8.02
C CYS A 27 -13.52 3.55 7.04
N ASP A 28 -14.06 4.07 5.96
CA ASP A 28 -14.61 3.31 4.85
C ASP A 28 -13.84 3.64 3.56
N ILE A 29 -13.44 2.61 2.79
CA ILE A 29 -12.77 2.78 1.50
C ILE A 29 -13.57 2.02 0.45
N LYS A 30 -13.93 2.72 -0.63
CA LYS A 30 -14.67 2.16 -1.75
C LYS A 30 -13.71 1.55 -2.76
N GLU A 31 -14.21 0.63 -3.56
CA GLU A 31 -13.50 0.11 -4.72
C GLU A 31 -13.23 1.23 -5.74
N GLY A 32 -12.04 1.25 -6.34
CA GLY A 32 -11.60 2.27 -7.28
C GLY A 32 -11.21 3.62 -6.64
N GLU A 33 -11.27 3.75 -5.32
CA GLU A 33 -10.86 4.98 -4.61
C GLU A 33 -9.34 5.10 -4.51
N PHE A 34 -8.79 6.31 -4.62
CA PHE A 34 -7.41 6.61 -4.25
C PHE A 34 -7.41 7.44 -2.96
N VAL A 35 -7.12 6.81 -1.85
CA VAL A 35 -7.13 7.44 -0.52
C VAL A 35 -5.70 7.75 -0.09
N SER A 36 -5.47 8.99 0.37
CA SER A 36 -4.22 9.41 0.99
C SER A 36 -4.41 9.57 2.51
N ILE A 37 -3.66 8.84 3.31
CA ILE A 37 -3.64 8.98 4.77
C ILE A 37 -2.47 9.89 5.13
N MET A 38 -2.77 11.06 5.68
CA MET A 38 -1.79 12.06 6.09
C MET A 38 -1.73 12.23 7.61
N GLY A 39 -0.64 12.81 8.06
CA GLY A 39 -0.44 13.19 9.47
C GLY A 39 1.03 13.29 9.83
N PRO A 40 1.36 13.85 11.01
CA PRO A 40 2.74 13.98 11.46
C PRO A 40 3.42 12.61 11.68
N SER A 41 4.74 12.61 11.83
CA SER A 41 5.47 11.40 12.23
C SER A 41 4.94 10.89 13.56
N GLY A 42 4.80 9.58 13.70
CA GLY A 42 4.25 8.95 14.90
C GLY A 42 2.72 8.99 15.04
N ALA A 43 1.97 9.59 14.12
CA ALA A 43 0.51 9.64 14.16
C ALA A 43 -0.21 8.28 14.05
N GLY A 44 0.51 7.20 13.70
CA GLY A 44 -0.05 5.85 13.54
C GLY A 44 -0.33 5.43 12.10
N LYS A 45 0.10 6.22 11.10
CA LYS A 45 -0.18 5.98 9.67
C LYS A 45 0.26 4.60 9.18
N SER A 46 1.55 4.25 9.34
CA SER A 46 2.08 2.94 8.91
C SER A 46 1.45 1.80 9.71
N THR A 47 1.12 2.02 11.01
CA THR A 47 0.39 1.05 11.84
C THR A 47 -1.00 0.79 11.26
N LEU A 48 -1.72 1.83 10.86
CA LEU A 48 -3.03 1.68 10.20
C LEU A 48 -2.88 0.93 8.88
N LEU A 49 -1.89 1.29 8.07
CA LEU A 49 -1.63 0.61 6.80
C LEU A 49 -1.28 -0.88 6.99
N HIS A 50 -0.52 -1.24 8.03
CA HIS A 50 -0.22 -2.65 8.36
C HIS A 50 -1.45 -3.42 8.82
N ILE A 51 -2.39 -2.78 9.52
CA ILE A 51 -3.68 -3.39 9.87
C ILE A 51 -4.51 -3.62 8.60
N LEU A 52 -4.62 -2.61 7.73
CA LEU A 52 -5.30 -2.74 6.43
C LEU A 52 -4.69 -3.87 5.58
N GLY A 53 -3.35 -4.00 5.62
CA GLY A 53 -2.59 -5.06 4.97
C GLY A 53 -2.68 -6.42 5.65
N MET A 54 -3.38 -6.54 6.79
CA MET A 54 -3.48 -7.77 7.58
C MET A 54 -2.12 -8.30 8.10
N HIS A 55 -1.09 -7.45 8.14
CA HIS A 55 0.23 -7.77 8.69
C HIS A 55 0.24 -7.72 10.22
N ASP A 56 -0.54 -6.80 10.80
CA ASP A 56 -0.72 -6.71 12.25
C ASP A 56 -2.07 -7.32 12.66
N SER A 57 -2.04 -8.13 13.71
CA SER A 57 -3.23 -8.81 14.23
C SER A 57 -3.55 -8.47 15.69
N ALA A 58 -2.67 -7.73 16.37
CA ALA A 58 -2.83 -7.38 17.79
C ALA A 58 -3.52 -6.00 17.94
N TRP A 59 -4.76 -5.90 17.51
CA TRP A 59 -5.64 -4.73 17.59
C TRP A 59 -7.04 -5.14 18.04
N SER A 60 -7.89 -4.19 18.42
CA SER A 60 -9.30 -4.40 18.79
C SER A 60 -10.22 -3.57 17.88
N GLY A 61 -11.53 -3.85 17.92
CA GLY A 61 -12.53 -3.26 17.03
C GLY A 61 -12.93 -4.23 15.91
N GLU A 62 -13.51 -3.70 14.84
CA GLU A 62 -13.97 -4.50 13.71
C GLU A 62 -13.33 -4.04 12.41
N TYR A 63 -12.88 -4.99 11.60
CA TYR A 63 -12.37 -4.77 10.25
C TYR A 63 -13.07 -5.72 9.29
N TYR A 64 -13.70 -5.16 8.27
CA TYR A 64 -14.32 -5.89 7.17
C TYR A 64 -13.56 -5.59 5.87
N PHE A 65 -13.23 -6.64 5.13
CA PHE A 65 -12.62 -6.58 3.81
C PHE A 65 -13.50 -7.37 2.83
N MET A 66 -14.07 -6.71 1.82
CA MET A 66 -15.05 -7.33 0.90
C MET A 66 -16.14 -8.07 1.67
N ASP A 67 -16.72 -7.39 2.68
CA ASP A 67 -17.74 -7.89 3.61
C ASP A 67 -17.31 -9.09 4.49
N GLN A 68 -16.05 -9.54 4.42
CA GLN A 68 -15.53 -10.59 5.29
C GLN A 68 -15.00 -9.99 6.61
N PRO A 69 -15.42 -10.52 7.77
CA PRO A 69 -14.99 -10.02 9.09
C PRO A 69 -13.55 -10.45 9.41
N VAL A 70 -12.54 -9.66 9.01
CA VAL A 70 -11.12 -9.94 9.17
C VAL A 70 -10.72 -10.16 10.64
N HIS A 71 -11.38 -9.43 11.56
CA HIS A 71 -11.17 -9.55 13.01
C HIS A 71 -11.54 -10.93 13.57
N ARG A 72 -12.31 -11.74 12.83
CA ARG A 72 -12.70 -13.11 13.21
C ARG A 72 -11.87 -14.18 12.51
N LEU A 73 -11.04 -13.82 11.54
CA LEU A 73 -10.25 -14.77 10.78
C LEU A 73 -9.03 -15.27 11.57
N SER A 74 -8.69 -16.54 11.38
CA SER A 74 -7.43 -17.11 11.85
C SER A 74 -6.23 -16.47 11.11
N PRO A 75 -5.00 -16.55 11.66
CA PRO A 75 -3.80 -16.07 10.99
C PRO A 75 -3.61 -16.65 9.58
N LYS A 76 -3.91 -17.93 9.38
CA LYS A 76 -3.84 -18.60 8.07
C LYS A 76 -4.84 -18.01 7.07
N GLN A 77 -6.09 -17.80 7.48
CA GLN A 77 -7.12 -17.20 6.62
C GLN A 77 -6.78 -15.76 6.25
N ARG A 78 -6.26 -14.95 7.20
CA ARG A 78 -5.79 -13.58 6.91
C ARG A 78 -4.63 -13.58 5.91
N SER A 79 -3.66 -14.49 6.08
CA SER A 79 -2.55 -14.62 5.15
C SER A 79 -3.01 -14.98 3.73
N GLU A 80 -3.99 -15.89 3.60
CA GLU A 80 -4.55 -16.24 2.28
C GLU A 80 -5.32 -15.05 1.65
N LEU A 81 -6.07 -14.30 2.45
CA LEU A 81 -6.80 -13.12 2.00
C LEU A 81 -5.83 -12.03 1.54
N HIS A 82 -4.77 -11.77 2.33
CA HIS A 82 -3.70 -10.84 1.98
C HIS A 82 -3.04 -11.22 0.64
N LYS A 83 -2.52 -12.45 0.53
CA LYS A 83 -1.83 -12.93 -0.68
C LYS A 83 -2.68 -12.78 -1.94
N LYS A 84 -4.00 -12.97 -1.82
CA LYS A 84 -4.91 -12.95 -2.95
C LYS A 84 -5.32 -11.55 -3.38
N HIS A 85 -5.46 -10.61 -2.44
CA HIS A 85 -6.17 -9.37 -2.70
C HIS A 85 -5.37 -8.09 -2.43
N ILE A 86 -4.20 -8.17 -1.79
CA ILE A 86 -3.43 -7.00 -1.40
C ILE A 86 -2.08 -6.98 -2.10
N GLY A 87 -1.76 -5.84 -2.73
CA GLY A 87 -0.42 -5.49 -3.15
C GLY A 87 0.18 -4.48 -2.16
N PHE A 88 1.44 -4.64 -1.77
CA PHE A 88 2.09 -3.73 -0.84
C PHE A 88 3.34 -3.09 -1.46
N VAL A 89 3.42 -1.77 -1.40
CA VAL A 89 4.55 -0.96 -1.84
C VAL A 89 5.18 -0.30 -0.62
N PHE A 90 6.46 -0.55 -0.39
CA PHE A 90 7.20 -0.07 0.78
C PHE A 90 8.11 1.09 0.42
N GLN A 91 8.40 1.95 1.38
CA GLN A 91 9.37 3.04 1.28
C GLN A 91 10.79 2.53 0.94
N SER A 92 11.21 1.40 1.52
CA SER A 92 12.54 0.81 1.34
C SER A 92 12.55 -0.31 0.29
N TYR A 93 11.66 -0.26 -0.68
CA TYR A 93 11.52 -1.18 -1.82
C TYR A 93 11.25 -2.64 -1.44
N HIS A 94 11.93 -3.19 -0.44
CA HIS A 94 11.88 -4.58 0.05
C HIS A 94 12.00 -5.61 -1.09
N LEU A 95 12.90 -5.35 -2.04
CA LEU A 95 13.29 -6.34 -3.03
C LEU A 95 14.23 -7.36 -2.36
N LEU A 96 14.18 -8.60 -2.84
CA LEU A 96 15.12 -9.63 -2.39
C LEU A 96 16.43 -9.47 -3.18
N ASP A 97 17.51 -9.09 -2.51
CA ASP A 97 18.79 -8.73 -3.11
C ASP A 97 19.49 -9.88 -3.83
N ASN A 98 19.17 -11.13 -3.45
CA ASN A 98 19.69 -12.36 -4.04
C ASN A 98 18.86 -12.90 -5.20
N LEU A 99 17.83 -12.17 -5.60
CA LEU A 99 16.95 -12.48 -6.73
C LEU A 99 17.03 -11.38 -7.79
N THR A 100 16.95 -11.76 -9.06
CA THR A 100 16.85 -10.84 -10.19
C THR A 100 15.52 -10.06 -10.15
N VAL A 101 15.40 -9.03 -11.01
CA VAL A 101 14.11 -8.32 -11.22
C VAL A 101 13.01 -9.31 -11.62
N TYR A 102 13.29 -10.20 -12.58
CA TYR A 102 12.36 -11.22 -13.03
C TYR A 102 11.85 -12.09 -11.86
N GLU A 103 12.77 -12.61 -11.04
CA GLU A 103 12.45 -13.48 -9.91
C GLU A 103 11.69 -12.72 -8.81
N ASN A 104 12.05 -11.45 -8.52
CA ASN A 104 11.30 -10.60 -7.60
C ASN A 104 9.84 -10.41 -8.06
N LEU A 105 9.61 -10.25 -9.37
CA LEU A 105 8.26 -10.11 -9.94
C LEU A 105 7.49 -11.44 -9.91
N GLU A 106 8.17 -12.58 -10.00
CA GLU A 106 7.53 -13.89 -9.96
C GLU A 106 7.04 -14.29 -8.56
N ILE A 107 7.62 -13.73 -7.47
CA ILE A 107 7.30 -14.08 -6.08
C ILE A 107 5.79 -14.09 -5.79
N PRO A 108 5.01 -13.01 -6.05
CA PRO A 108 3.58 -12.99 -5.73
C PRO A 108 2.79 -14.07 -6.47
N LEU A 109 3.25 -14.47 -7.64
CA LEU A 109 2.60 -15.49 -8.47
C LEU A 109 2.94 -16.91 -7.99
N SER A 110 4.12 -17.10 -7.36
CA SER A 110 4.54 -18.41 -6.85
C SER A 110 3.68 -18.92 -5.70
N TYR A 111 3.05 -18.02 -4.93
CA TYR A 111 2.13 -18.34 -3.84
C TYR A 111 0.69 -18.59 -4.30
N ARG A 112 0.42 -18.37 -5.58
CA ARG A 112 -0.87 -18.62 -6.21
C ARG A 112 -0.74 -19.85 -7.11
N ASN A 113 -1.79 -20.62 -7.28
CA ASN A 113 -1.78 -21.80 -8.15
C ASN A 113 -1.72 -21.41 -9.65
N VAL A 114 -0.76 -20.57 -10.02
CA VAL A 114 -0.52 -20.11 -11.40
C VAL A 114 0.50 -21.06 -12.04
N SER A 115 0.22 -21.55 -13.24
CA SER A 115 1.14 -22.44 -13.95
C SER A 115 2.46 -21.71 -14.29
N ARG A 116 3.56 -22.44 -14.44
CA ARG A 116 4.86 -21.85 -14.80
C ARG A 116 4.78 -21.03 -16.10
N LYS A 117 4.05 -21.53 -17.10
CA LYS A 117 3.86 -20.85 -18.40
C LYS A 117 3.12 -19.51 -18.21
N ASP A 118 2.04 -19.52 -17.42
CA ASP A 118 1.27 -18.30 -17.18
C ASP A 118 2.07 -17.28 -16.35
N ARG A 119 2.84 -17.73 -15.35
CA ARG A 119 3.75 -16.85 -14.62
C ARG A 119 4.75 -16.16 -15.53
N GLN A 120 5.37 -16.89 -16.46
CA GLN A 120 6.30 -16.34 -17.45
C GLN A 120 5.62 -15.27 -18.33
N SER A 121 4.40 -15.53 -18.79
CA SER A 121 3.62 -14.54 -19.55
C SER A 121 3.34 -13.29 -18.71
N MET A 122 2.79 -13.46 -17.50
CA MET A 122 2.45 -12.35 -16.62
C MET A 122 3.68 -11.50 -16.25
N VAL A 123 4.84 -12.13 -16.02
CA VAL A 123 6.08 -11.37 -15.77
C VAL A 123 6.53 -10.64 -17.03
N GLY A 124 6.43 -11.25 -18.20
CA GLY A 124 6.70 -10.59 -19.49
C GLY A 124 5.84 -9.35 -19.69
N ASP A 125 4.52 -9.50 -19.53
CA ASP A 125 3.54 -8.42 -19.70
C ASP A 125 3.81 -7.25 -18.73
N ILE A 126 4.16 -7.54 -17.47
CA ILE A 126 4.45 -6.49 -16.48
C ILE A 126 5.79 -5.78 -16.76
N LEU A 127 6.81 -6.52 -17.22
CA LEU A 127 8.09 -5.95 -17.63
C LEU A 127 7.89 -4.96 -18.80
N ASP A 128 7.08 -5.33 -19.78
CA ASP A 128 6.73 -4.47 -20.92
C ASP A 128 5.94 -3.25 -20.47
N ARG A 129 4.85 -3.45 -19.72
CA ARG A 129 3.98 -2.38 -19.19
C ARG A 129 4.77 -1.33 -18.39
N PHE A 130 5.76 -1.76 -17.62
CA PHE A 130 6.60 -0.90 -16.79
C PHE A 130 7.89 -0.45 -17.47
N GLN A 131 8.11 -0.83 -18.74
CA GLN A 131 9.28 -0.49 -19.55
C GLN A 131 10.62 -0.90 -18.91
N ILE A 132 10.65 -2.05 -18.25
CA ILE A 132 11.82 -2.58 -17.54
C ILE A 132 12.32 -3.92 -18.10
N VAL A 133 11.94 -4.30 -19.31
CA VAL A 133 12.39 -5.55 -19.98
C VAL A 133 13.91 -5.69 -19.97
N GLY A 134 14.63 -4.63 -20.33
CA GLY A 134 16.10 -4.64 -20.37
C GLY A 134 16.78 -4.79 -19.00
N LYS A 135 16.00 -4.83 -17.91
CA LYS A 135 16.50 -4.96 -16.53
C LYS A 135 16.14 -6.31 -15.89
N LYS A 136 15.45 -7.19 -16.60
CA LYS A 136 14.88 -8.42 -16.05
C LYS A 136 15.90 -9.33 -15.34
N ASP A 137 17.14 -9.35 -15.84
CA ASP A 137 18.23 -10.20 -15.35
C ASP A 137 19.15 -9.50 -14.36
N LEU A 138 18.88 -8.19 -14.05
CA LEU A 138 19.64 -7.42 -13.07
C LEU A 138 19.19 -7.72 -11.65
N TYR A 139 20.11 -7.58 -10.70
CA TYR A 139 19.83 -7.64 -9.26
C TYR A 139 19.49 -6.25 -8.70
N PRO A 140 18.79 -6.16 -7.56
CA PRO A 140 18.41 -4.88 -6.96
C PRO A 140 19.57 -3.89 -6.77
N ASN A 141 20.74 -4.35 -6.36
CA ASN A 141 21.94 -3.52 -6.16
C ASN A 141 22.52 -2.93 -7.46
N GLN A 142 22.07 -3.37 -8.62
CA GLN A 142 22.45 -2.85 -9.94
C GLN A 142 21.44 -1.79 -10.47
N LEU A 143 20.41 -1.48 -9.68
CA LEU A 143 19.35 -0.55 -10.03
C LEU A 143 19.46 0.75 -9.23
N SER A 144 19.07 1.87 -9.83
CA SER A 144 18.86 3.11 -9.07
C SER A 144 17.66 2.99 -8.13
N GLY A 145 17.55 3.85 -7.11
CA GLY A 145 16.43 3.85 -6.16
C GLY A 145 15.07 3.95 -6.85
N GLY A 146 14.92 4.83 -7.85
CA GLY A 146 13.68 4.94 -8.63
C GLY A 146 13.36 3.67 -9.41
N GLN A 147 14.38 2.99 -9.96
CA GLN A 147 14.19 1.71 -10.64
C GLN A 147 13.80 0.59 -9.67
N GLN A 148 14.40 0.55 -8.48
CA GLN A 148 14.01 -0.41 -7.44
C GLN A 148 12.56 -0.18 -7.00
N GLN A 149 12.14 1.08 -6.82
CA GLN A 149 10.76 1.40 -6.48
C GLN A 149 9.79 1.00 -7.59
N LEU A 150 10.17 1.24 -8.85
CA LEU A 150 9.37 0.84 -10.00
C LEU A 150 9.16 -0.70 -10.03
N VAL A 151 10.20 -1.48 -9.76
CA VAL A 151 10.11 -2.94 -9.60
C VAL A 151 9.23 -3.31 -8.40
N GLY A 152 9.33 -2.58 -7.28
CA GLY A 152 8.49 -2.76 -6.10
C GLY A 152 7.00 -2.54 -6.41
N VAL A 153 6.66 -1.49 -7.17
CA VAL A 153 5.28 -1.23 -7.63
C VAL A 153 4.83 -2.32 -8.61
N ALA A 154 5.66 -2.68 -9.59
CA ALA A 154 5.36 -3.75 -10.55
C ALA A 154 5.08 -5.08 -9.84
N ARG A 155 5.89 -5.43 -8.81
CA ARG A 155 5.67 -6.61 -7.96
C ARG A 155 4.36 -6.56 -7.19
N ALA A 156 3.97 -5.37 -6.71
CA ALA A 156 2.71 -5.22 -5.98
C ALA A 156 1.47 -5.43 -6.88
N VAL A 157 1.55 -5.04 -8.16
CA VAL A 157 0.39 -5.07 -9.07
C VAL A 157 0.31 -6.32 -9.95
N ILE A 158 1.42 -7.08 -10.11
CA ILE A 158 1.48 -8.22 -11.05
C ILE A 158 0.39 -9.27 -10.81
N ALA A 159 -0.01 -9.43 -9.56
CA ALA A 159 -1.02 -10.40 -9.17
C ALA A 159 -2.46 -9.84 -9.24
N ASN A 160 -2.65 -8.65 -9.83
CA ASN A 160 -3.92 -7.95 -9.96
C ASN A 160 -4.68 -7.88 -8.62
N PRO A 161 -4.14 -7.20 -7.59
CA PRO A 161 -4.77 -7.10 -6.28
C PRO A 161 -6.01 -6.21 -6.32
N GLN A 162 -6.92 -6.39 -5.34
CA GLN A 162 -8.10 -5.53 -5.15
C GLN A 162 -7.72 -4.17 -4.57
N VAL A 163 -6.63 -4.11 -3.81
CA VAL A 163 -6.11 -2.87 -3.23
C VAL A 163 -4.58 -2.86 -3.22
N ILE A 164 -4.02 -1.70 -3.53
CA ILE A 164 -2.59 -1.40 -3.40
C ILE A 164 -2.42 -0.54 -2.16
N LEU A 165 -1.64 -1.02 -1.20
CA LEU A 165 -1.24 -0.28 0.01
C LEU A 165 0.17 0.24 -0.17
N ALA A 166 0.40 1.55 0.00
CA ALA A 166 1.69 2.17 -0.22
C ALA A 166 2.14 2.97 1.01
N ASP A 167 3.25 2.57 1.62
CA ASP A 167 3.84 3.26 2.77
C ASP A 167 4.97 4.17 2.30
N GLU A 168 4.74 5.48 2.30
CA GLU A 168 5.68 6.53 1.86
C GLU A 168 6.38 6.17 0.52
N PRO A 169 5.63 5.89 -0.56
CA PRO A 169 6.17 5.25 -1.76
C PRO A 169 7.24 6.05 -2.50
N THR A 170 7.44 7.31 -2.14
CA THR A 170 8.42 8.22 -2.74
C THR A 170 9.44 8.76 -1.74
N GLY A 171 9.38 8.31 -0.48
CA GLY A 171 10.17 8.89 0.62
C GLY A 171 11.70 8.79 0.45
N ASN A 172 12.17 7.83 -0.34
CA ASN A 172 13.61 7.62 -0.62
C ASN A 172 14.01 8.02 -2.06
N LEU A 173 13.15 8.78 -2.76
CA LEU A 173 13.37 9.14 -4.16
C LEU A 173 13.65 10.63 -4.34
N HIS A 174 14.44 10.97 -5.35
CA HIS A 174 14.53 12.35 -5.82
C HIS A 174 13.18 12.81 -6.40
N THR A 175 12.90 14.11 -6.32
CA THR A 175 11.61 14.71 -6.69
C THR A 175 11.09 14.27 -8.06
N ALA A 176 11.95 14.22 -9.08
CA ALA A 176 11.55 13.80 -10.43
C ALA A 176 11.08 12.34 -10.47
N GLN A 177 11.85 11.43 -9.85
CA GLN A 177 11.49 10.02 -9.76
C GLN A 177 10.24 9.79 -8.90
N GLY A 178 10.09 10.56 -7.80
CA GLY A 178 8.90 10.54 -6.98
C GLY A 178 7.65 10.89 -7.79
N LYS A 179 7.73 11.93 -8.62
CA LYS A 179 6.65 12.32 -9.51
C LYS A 179 6.28 11.20 -10.50
N GLU A 180 7.25 10.53 -11.11
CA GLU A 180 7.01 9.40 -12.01
C GLU A 180 6.24 8.26 -11.32
N ILE A 181 6.60 7.92 -10.08
CA ILE A 181 5.87 6.89 -9.29
C ILE A 181 4.44 7.36 -8.98
N MET A 182 4.24 8.63 -8.63
CA MET A 182 2.88 9.13 -8.35
C MET A 182 2.00 9.19 -9.59
N GLU A 183 2.56 9.57 -10.76
CA GLU A 183 1.85 9.49 -12.04
C GLU A 183 1.47 8.05 -12.40
N LEU A 184 2.36 7.09 -12.12
CA LEU A 184 2.06 5.68 -12.28
C LEU A 184 0.89 5.25 -11.39
N PHE A 185 0.87 5.66 -10.10
CA PHE A 185 -0.25 5.37 -9.21
C PHE A 185 -1.56 5.98 -9.72
N ARG A 186 -1.53 7.21 -10.21
CA ARG A 186 -2.70 7.85 -10.83
C ARG A 186 -3.21 7.02 -12.00
N SER A 187 -2.34 6.63 -12.92
CA SER A 187 -2.70 5.80 -14.07
C SER A 187 -3.28 4.42 -13.67
N LEU A 188 -2.72 3.80 -12.63
CA LEU A 188 -3.27 2.55 -12.08
C LEU A 188 -4.68 2.76 -11.50
N ASN A 189 -4.91 3.87 -10.79
CA ASN A 189 -6.22 4.19 -10.23
C ASN A 189 -7.24 4.52 -11.32
N GLU A 190 -6.87 5.30 -12.33
CA GLU A 190 -7.71 5.57 -13.51
C GLU A 190 -8.08 4.29 -14.26
N SER A 191 -7.25 3.27 -14.18
CA SER A 191 -7.53 1.92 -14.71
C SER A 191 -8.38 1.06 -13.77
N GLY A 192 -8.89 1.62 -12.65
CA GLY A 192 -9.79 0.98 -11.70
C GLY A 192 -9.14 0.39 -10.45
N ALA A 193 -7.83 0.51 -10.26
CA ALA A 193 -7.18 0.03 -9.04
C ALA A 193 -7.57 0.86 -7.82
N THR A 194 -7.86 0.21 -6.69
CA THR A 194 -8.01 0.89 -5.40
C THR A 194 -6.63 1.12 -4.80
N ILE A 195 -6.34 2.34 -4.34
CA ILE A 195 -5.03 2.69 -3.76
C ILE A 195 -5.24 3.35 -2.40
N VAL A 196 -4.47 2.92 -1.42
CA VAL A 196 -4.34 3.59 -0.12
C VAL A 196 -2.87 3.89 0.11
N GLN A 197 -2.50 5.16 0.07
CA GLN A 197 -1.14 5.57 0.40
C GLN A 197 -1.07 6.25 1.76
N VAL A 198 0.05 6.09 2.41
CA VAL A 198 0.47 6.89 3.57
C VAL A 198 1.55 7.85 3.12
N THR A 199 1.40 9.13 3.43
CA THR A 199 2.43 10.13 3.13
C THR A 199 2.35 11.31 4.09
N HIS A 200 3.48 12.00 4.27
CA HIS A 200 3.55 13.31 4.94
C HIS A 200 3.66 14.47 3.94
N SER A 201 3.78 14.17 2.65
CA SER A 201 3.87 15.17 1.56
C SER A 201 2.48 15.56 1.07
N GLU A 202 2.13 16.84 1.18
CA GLU A 202 0.87 17.39 0.64
C GLU A 202 0.77 17.21 -0.87
N VAL A 203 1.90 17.37 -1.59
CA VAL A 203 1.96 17.15 -3.05
C VAL A 203 1.60 15.71 -3.40
N ASN A 204 2.16 14.73 -2.68
CA ASN A 204 1.84 13.33 -2.94
C ASN A 204 0.41 12.99 -2.51
N ALA A 205 -0.07 13.57 -1.43
CA ALA A 205 -1.44 13.37 -0.97
C ALA A 205 -2.48 13.88 -1.97
N SER A 206 -2.18 14.95 -2.71
CA SER A 206 -3.08 15.52 -3.70
C SER A 206 -3.33 14.62 -4.93
N TYR A 207 -2.55 13.57 -5.13
CA TYR A 207 -2.85 12.54 -6.12
C TYR A 207 -4.05 11.66 -5.73
N GLY A 208 -4.32 11.53 -4.43
CA GLY A 208 -5.52 10.85 -3.96
C GLY A 208 -6.79 11.64 -4.25
N THR A 209 -7.91 10.96 -4.40
CA THR A 209 -9.24 11.57 -4.55
C THR A 209 -9.80 12.04 -3.21
N ARG A 210 -9.32 11.46 -2.10
CA ARG A 210 -9.69 11.78 -0.72
C ARG A 210 -8.50 11.72 0.21
N ILE A 211 -8.46 12.65 1.17
CA ILE A 211 -7.43 12.71 2.19
C ILE A 211 -8.05 12.42 3.55
N ILE A 212 -7.45 11.50 4.29
CA ILE A 212 -7.78 11.17 5.68
C ILE A 212 -6.65 11.71 6.55
N GLN A 213 -6.98 12.63 7.47
CA GLN A 213 -6.02 13.17 8.43
C GLN A 213 -5.98 12.32 9.68
N LEU A 214 -4.79 11.80 10.01
CA LEU A 214 -4.53 11.06 11.24
C LEU A 214 -3.66 11.90 12.17
N ARG A 215 -4.14 12.14 13.40
CA ARG A 215 -3.38 12.87 14.44
C ARG A 215 -3.54 12.15 15.78
N ASP A 216 -2.41 11.83 16.42
CA ASP A 216 -2.35 11.17 17.74
C ASP A 216 -3.22 9.89 17.82
N GLY A 217 -3.28 9.14 16.70
CA GLY A 217 -4.05 7.91 16.57
C GLY A 217 -5.54 8.10 16.23
N TRP A 218 -6.03 9.34 16.09
CA TRP A 218 -7.41 9.65 15.73
C TRP A 218 -7.52 10.03 14.25
N VAL A 219 -8.58 9.61 13.59
CA VAL A 219 -9.03 10.24 12.34
C VAL A 219 -9.72 11.54 12.73
N VAL A 220 -9.11 12.68 12.36
CA VAL A 220 -9.61 14.01 12.75
C VAL A 220 -10.35 14.73 11.63
N GLU A 221 -10.09 14.35 10.38
CA GLU A 221 -10.68 15.01 9.21
C GLU A 221 -10.66 14.06 8.00
N GLU A 222 -11.72 14.14 7.18
CA GLU A 222 -11.80 13.47 5.89
C GLU A 222 -12.29 14.48 4.84
N GLU A 223 -11.45 14.81 3.86
CA GLU A 223 -11.75 15.81 2.84
C GLU A 223 -11.53 15.26 1.42
N PRO A 224 -12.35 15.68 0.42
CA PRO A 224 -11.98 15.55 -0.98
C PRO A 224 -10.68 16.31 -1.26
N SER A 225 -9.74 15.72 -1.99
CA SER A 225 -8.42 16.32 -2.26
C SER A 225 -8.50 17.69 -3.00
N ASN A 226 -9.56 17.91 -3.77
CA ASN A 226 -9.75 19.14 -4.55
C ASN A 226 -10.15 20.39 -3.72
N GLN A 227 -10.49 20.24 -2.44
CA GLN A 227 -10.87 21.40 -1.60
C GLN A 227 -9.68 22.13 -0.96
N ARG A 228 -8.49 21.52 -0.90
CA ARG A 228 -7.30 22.18 -0.31
C ARG A 228 -6.61 23.19 -1.20
N SER A 229 -6.79 23.13 -2.52
CA SER A 229 -6.19 24.10 -3.44
C SER A 229 -6.78 25.51 -3.34
N LEU A 230 -7.86 25.72 -2.61
CA LEU A 230 -8.58 27.00 -2.48
C LEU A 230 -8.44 27.69 -1.11
N SER A 231 -7.85 27.03 -0.11
CA SER A 231 -7.75 27.58 1.27
C SER A 231 -6.37 28.17 1.63
N ASN A 232 -5.39 28.14 0.73
CA ASN A 232 -4.03 28.67 0.95
C ASN A 232 -3.62 29.71 -0.10
N VAL A 233 -4.54 30.64 -0.45
CA VAL A 233 -4.22 31.87 -1.20
C VAL A 233 -4.51 33.09 -0.35
#